data_7b44a5a707fb35c1ebc83798bf395bf5
#
_entry.id   7b44a5a707fb35c1ebc83798bf395bf5
#
_cell.length_a   1.000
_cell.length_b   1.000
_cell.length_c   1.000
_cell.angle_alpha   90.00
_cell.angle_beta   90.00
_cell.angle_gamma   90.00
#
_symmetry.space_group_name_H-M   'P 1'
#
loop_
_entity.id
_entity.type
_entity.pdbx_description
1 polymer ?
#
loop_
_entity_poly.entity_id
_entity_poly.type
_entity_poly.pdbx_seq_one_letter_code
_entity_poly.pdbx_strand_id
1 'polypeptide(L)'
;MQLPFFVYGTLRPGEVNHDLFLRGRTRSEAPARLAGAVLYDGPGYPYAVEEPGVGSGGGDEDGSGDGNGSGGVRGELVTALPDAYAELLVDLDRLEEYAPGDPRNLYERVEREVVRVADGVAVRAWVYVAAPTVAMRLRARGRPIEGGDWLTRR
;
A
#
# COMPACT_ATOMS: atom_id res chain seq x y z
N MET A 1 -13.27 8.98 12.44
CA MET A 1 -11.83 8.94 12.60
C MET A 1 -11.14 8.96 11.27
N GLN A 2 -10.11 9.75 11.13
CA GLN A 2 -9.43 9.91 9.85
C GLN A 2 -8.22 9.00 9.81
N LEU A 3 -8.34 7.92 9.06
CA LEU A 3 -7.22 6.99 8.94
C LEU A 3 -6.14 7.56 8.02
N PRO A 4 -4.87 7.33 8.34
CA PRO A 4 -3.81 7.69 7.40
C PRO A 4 -3.85 6.79 6.18
N PHE A 5 -3.03 7.12 5.19
CA PHE A 5 -2.93 6.34 3.96
C PHE A 5 -1.57 5.68 3.88
N PHE A 6 -1.53 4.43 3.46
CA PHE A 6 -0.26 3.78 3.16
C PHE A 6 -0.06 3.83 1.66
N VAL A 7 0.97 4.54 1.22
CA VAL A 7 1.25 4.70 -0.21
C VAL A 7 2.53 3.94 -0.55
N TYR A 8 2.51 3.19 -1.65
CA TYR A 8 3.64 2.32 -1.95
C TYR A 8 4.11 2.44 -3.41
N GLY A 9 3.55 3.34 -4.17
CA GLY A 9 3.90 3.49 -5.59
C GLY A 9 4.13 4.92 -5.97
N THR A 10 3.36 5.41 -6.92
CA THR A 10 3.62 6.73 -7.49
C THR A 10 3.27 7.89 -6.58
N LEU A 11 2.70 7.61 -5.41
CA LEU A 11 2.45 8.65 -4.42
C LEU A 11 3.59 8.79 -3.41
N ARG A 12 4.62 7.97 -3.52
CA ARG A 12 5.75 8.06 -2.60
C ARG A 12 6.56 9.32 -2.84
N PRO A 13 7.24 9.83 -1.81
CA PRO A 13 8.07 11.04 -1.97
C PRO A 13 9.04 10.90 -3.13
N GLY A 14 9.14 11.93 -3.94
CA GLY A 14 9.99 11.92 -5.10
C GLY A 14 9.29 11.48 -6.38
N GLU A 15 8.10 10.94 -6.26
CA GLU A 15 7.34 10.53 -7.43
C GLU A 15 6.39 11.65 -7.85
N VAL A 16 6.01 11.65 -9.13
CA VAL A 16 5.23 12.75 -9.67
C VAL A 16 3.89 12.93 -8.95
N ASN A 17 3.24 11.84 -8.58
CA ASN A 17 1.93 11.96 -7.95
C ASN A 17 2.03 12.45 -6.50
N HIS A 18 3.17 12.33 -5.87
CA HIS A 18 3.34 12.91 -4.55
C HIS A 18 3.16 14.42 -4.62
N ASP A 19 3.82 15.06 -5.58
CA ASP A 19 3.68 16.49 -5.70
C ASP A 19 2.28 16.90 -6.11
N LEU A 20 1.64 16.13 -6.98
CA LEU A 20 0.31 16.50 -7.47
C LEU A 20 -0.78 16.34 -6.44
N PHE A 21 -0.68 15.34 -5.58
CA PHE A 21 -1.77 15.00 -4.68
C PHE A 21 -1.48 15.22 -3.21
N LEU A 22 -0.26 15.01 -2.75
CA LEU A 22 0.02 15.05 -1.31
C LEU A 22 0.70 16.30 -0.85
N ARG A 23 1.46 16.94 -1.69
CA ARG A 23 2.23 18.10 -1.27
C ARG A 23 1.34 19.19 -0.71
N GLY A 24 1.65 19.61 0.50
CA GLY A 24 0.86 20.65 1.13
C GLY A 24 -0.39 20.17 1.82
N ARG A 25 -0.67 18.88 1.78
CA ARG A 25 -1.87 18.33 2.41
C ARG A 25 -1.58 17.36 3.54
N THR A 26 -0.30 17.11 3.83
CA THR A 26 0.06 16.13 4.85
C THR A 26 0.69 16.80 6.03
N ARG A 27 0.49 16.19 7.20
CA ARG A 27 1.19 16.65 8.40
C ARG A 27 2.37 15.74 8.70
N SER A 28 2.41 14.52 8.20
CA SER A 28 3.57 13.65 8.39
C SER A 28 3.57 12.56 7.35
N GLU A 29 4.75 12.09 7.04
CA GLU A 29 4.95 10.96 6.14
C GLU A 29 6.08 10.14 6.73
N ALA A 30 5.86 8.88 7.01
CA ALA A 30 6.84 8.05 7.69
C ALA A 30 6.98 6.71 6.97
N PRO A 31 8.19 6.19 6.82
CA PRO A 31 8.36 4.87 6.21
C PRO A 31 7.59 3.80 6.96
N ALA A 32 6.98 2.91 6.21
CA ALA A 32 6.17 1.85 6.77
C ALA A 32 6.19 0.65 5.84
N ARG A 33 5.64 -0.46 6.33
CA ARG A 33 5.62 -1.69 5.56
C ARG A 33 4.30 -2.41 5.78
N LEU A 34 3.75 -2.93 4.70
CA LEU A 34 2.53 -3.74 4.75
C LEU A 34 2.95 -5.20 4.68
N ALA A 35 2.79 -5.94 5.76
CA ALA A 35 3.12 -7.35 5.79
C ALA A 35 2.02 -8.16 5.12
N GLY A 36 2.35 -9.33 4.65
CA GLY A 36 1.34 -10.21 4.09
C GLY A 36 0.91 -9.86 2.69
N ALA A 37 1.70 -9.09 1.97
CA ALA A 37 1.38 -8.72 0.61
C ALA A 37 2.64 -8.77 -0.23
N VAL A 38 2.45 -8.95 -1.54
CA VAL A 38 3.55 -8.99 -2.50
C VAL A 38 3.32 -7.85 -3.48
N LEU A 39 4.37 -7.13 -3.83
CA LEU A 39 4.28 -6.04 -4.77
C LEU A 39 4.55 -6.57 -6.18
N TYR A 40 3.65 -6.30 -7.09
CA TYR A 40 3.79 -6.71 -8.49
C TYR A 40 3.97 -5.51 -9.39
N ASP A 41 4.78 -5.69 -10.43
CA ASP A 41 5.01 -4.65 -11.40
C ASP A 41 3.76 -4.48 -12.28
N GLY A 42 3.45 -3.26 -12.61
CA GLY A 42 2.35 -2.93 -13.50
C GLY A 42 2.79 -1.90 -14.52
N PRO A 43 1.87 -1.43 -15.34
CA PRO A 43 2.23 -0.51 -16.43
C PRO A 43 2.38 0.93 -15.90
N GLY A 44 3.53 1.21 -15.33
CA GLY A 44 3.79 2.53 -14.79
C GLY A 44 3.40 2.71 -13.34
N TYR A 45 2.84 1.69 -12.72
CA TYR A 45 2.47 1.73 -11.31
C TYR A 45 2.35 0.30 -10.80
N PRO A 46 2.54 0.11 -9.49
CA PRO A 46 2.55 -1.25 -8.94
C PRO A 46 1.20 -1.65 -8.38
N TYR A 47 1.07 -2.95 -8.11
CA TYR A 47 -0.08 -3.49 -7.40
C TYR A 47 0.40 -4.26 -6.19
N ALA A 48 -0.20 -4.01 -5.04
CA ALA A 48 0.02 -4.84 -3.86
C ALA A 48 -1.04 -5.92 -3.85
N VAL A 49 -0.61 -7.17 -3.80
CA VAL A 49 -1.52 -8.31 -3.80
C VAL A 49 -1.39 -9.00 -2.46
N GLU A 50 -2.51 -9.11 -1.75
CA GLU A 50 -2.49 -9.75 -0.45
C GLU A 50 -2.37 -11.25 -0.60
N GLU A 51 -1.56 -11.86 0.25
CA GLU A 51 -1.34 -13.29 0.20
C GLU A 51 -2.29 -13.98 1.15
N PRO A 52 -3.10 -14.90 0.67
CA PRO A 52 -4.08 -15.55 1.51
C PRO A 52 -3.42 -16.28 2.67
N GLY A 53 -3.98 -16.09 3.83
CA GLY A 53 -3.54 -16.85 4.98
C GLY A 53 -2.30 -16.35 5.65
N VAL A 54 -1.61 -15.40 5.04
CA VAL A 54 -0.38 -14.98 5.66
C VAL A 54 -0.64 -14.15 6.88
N GLY A 55 -1.53 -13.26 6.81
CA GLY A 55 -1.74 -12.42 7.95
C GLY A 55 -2.39 -13.09 9.07
N SER A 56 -3.09 -14.15 8.84
CA SER A 56 -3.80 -14.65 9.90
C SER A 56 -3.01 -15.53 10.67
N GLY A 57 -2.29 -16.10 10.49
CA GLY A 57 -1.70 -16.89 11.19
C GLY A 57 -0.82 -16.74 11.97
N GLY A 58 -0.75 -16.51 12.28
CA GLY A 58 -0.07 -16.45 12.90
C GLY A 58 0.94 -17.14 13.18
N GLY A 59 1.19 -17.46 13.35
CA GLY A 59 1.89 -18.17 13.63
C GLY A 59 3.04 -18.33 13.54
N ASP A 60 3.34 -18.49 13.46
CA ASP A 60 4.23 -18.96 13.28
C ASP A 60 5.31 -18.60 13.40
N GLU A 61 5.51 -18.64 13.60
CA GLU A 61 6.30 -18.44 13.76
C GLU A 61 7.37 -18.51 13.48
N ASP A 62 7.73 -18.83 13.28
CA ASP A 62 8.72 -19.09 13.00
C ASP A 62 9.37 -18.28 12.49
N GLY A 63 9.01 -17.79 12.26
CA GLY A 63 9.36 -17.03 11.69
C GLY A 63 10.57 -16.72 11.68
N SER A 64 10.95 -16.98 11.78
CA SER A 64 11.93 -16.88 11.68
C SER A 64 12.43 -16.08 11.11
N GLY A 65 12.24 -15.80 10.78
CA GLY A 65 12.52 -15.22 10.28
C GLY A 65 13.21 -14.36 9.92
N ASP A 66 13.37 -14.34 9.56
CA ASP A 66 13.97 -13.66 9.02
C ASP A 66 13.71 -12.56 9.00
N GLY A 67 13.25 -12.36 9.32
CA GLY A 67 12.91 -11.26 9.32
C GLY A 67 13.52 -10.36 8.54
N ASN A 68 14.19 -10.42 8.01
CA ASN A 68 14.71 -9.50 7.32
C ASN A 68 13.80 -8.98 6.48
N GLY A 69 12.79 -8.75 6.81
CA GLY A 69 11.96 -8.06 6.00
C GLY A 69 11.66 -8.67 4.89
N SER A 70 11.72 -9.80 4.90
CA SER A 70 11.51 -10.33 3.79
C SER A 70 10.22 -10.15 3.35
N GLY A 71 9.34 -10.15 3.60
CA GLY A 71 8.08 -10.06 2.99
C GLY A 71 7.49 -8.72 3.11
N GLY A 72 6.52 -8.47 2.36
CA GLY A 72 5.77 -7.24 2.49
C GLY A 72 6.13 -6.19 1.49
N VAL A 73 5.36 -5.12 1.57
CA VAL A 73 5.46 -4.01 0.62
C VAL A 73 5.96 -2.79 1.39
N ARG A 74 6.95 -2.12 0.86
CA ARG A 74 7.50 -0.93 1.49
C ARG A 74 6.81 0.31 0.96
N GLY A 75 6.62 1.27 1.82
CA GLY A 75 5.98 2.51 1.43
C GLY A 75 6.06 3.54 2.52
N GLU A 76 5.14 4.48 2.50
CA GLU A 76 5.05 5.52 3.51
C GLU A 76 3.65 5.60 4.10
N LEU A 77 3.60 5.87 5.38
CA LEU A 77 2.35 6.11 6.08
C LEU A 77 2.14 7.62 6.08
N VAL A 78 1.11 8.05 5.40
CA VAL A 78 0.86 9.48 5.18
C VAL A 78 -0.32 9.91 6.02
N THR A 79 -0.10 10.89 6.89
CA THR A 79 -1.18 11.45 7.71
C THR A 79 -1.56 12.78 7.12
N ALA A 80 -2.82 12.90 6.70
CA ALA A 80 -3.28 14.13 6.08
C ALA A 80 -3.54 15.21 7.11
N LEU A 81 -3.43 16.46 6.68
CA LEU A 81 -3.92 17.55 7.50
C LEU A 81 -5.44 17.38 7.67
N PRO A 82 -5.98 17.58 8.85
CA PRO A 82 -7.41 17.34 9.07
C PRO A 82 -8.30 18.10 8.11
N ASP A 83 -7.97 19.34 7.79
CA ASP A 83 -8.79 20.13 6.89
C ASP A 83 -8.73 19.66 5.46
N ALA A 84 -7.70 18.93 5.09
CA ALA A 84 -7.56 18.45 3.73
C ALA A 84 -8.03 17.02 3.55
N TYR A 85 -8.37 16.34 4.64
CA TYR A 85 -8.58 14.90 4.60
C TYR A 85 -9.69 14.47 3.65
N ALA A 86 -10.86 15.05 3.77
CA ALA A 86 -12.00 14.61 2.99
C ALA A 86 -11.76 14.79 1.49
N GLU A 87 -11.18 15.92 1.12
CA GLU A 87 -10.91 16.21 -0.27
C GLU A 87 -9.80 15.29 -0.79
N LEU A 88 -8.79 15.05 0.02
CA LEU A 88 -7.71 14.17 -0.37
C LEU A 88 -8.22 12.75 -0.60
N LEU A 89 -9.10 12.26 0.27
CA LEU A 89 -9.66 10.93 0.11
C LEU A 89 -10.39 10.82 -1.23
N VAL A 90 -11.18 11.81 -1.57
CA VAL A 90 -11.89 11.81 -2.85
C VAL A 90 -10.90 11.83 -4.01
N ASP A 91 -9.86 12.64 -3.91
CA ASP A 91 -8.89 12.74 -4.99
C ASP A 91 -8.11 11.46 -5.17
N LEU A 92 -7.74 10.79 -4.08
CA LEU A 92 -7.01 9.54 -4.20
C LEU A 92 -7.89 8.43 -4.75
N ASP A 93 -9.15 8.35 -4.32
CA ASP A 93 -10.06 7.36 -4.90
C ASP A 93 -10.21 7.60 -6.40
N ARG A 94 -10.25 8.85 -6.81
CA ARG A 94 -10.37 9.16 -8.23
C ARG A 94 -9.09 8.80 -8.99
N LEU A 95 -7.93 9.04 -8.39
CA LEU A 95 -6.67 8.67 -9.02
C LEU A 95 -6.60 7.17 -9.24
N GLU A 96 -7.04 6.38 -8.27
CA GLU A 96 -7.00 4.94 -8.39
C GLU A 96 -8.22 4.39 -9.12
N GLU A 97 -9.10 5.28 -9.53
CA GLU A 97 -10.33 4.91 -10.24
C GLU A 97 -11.14 3.92 -9.42
N TYR A 98 -11.20 4.15 -8.13
CA TYR A 98 -11.91 3.28 -7.21
C TYR A 98 -13.30 3.82 -6.90
N ALA A 99 -14.30 2.96 -7.03
CA ALA A 99 -15.66 3.25 -6.59
C ALA A 99 -16.14 2.06 -5.79
N PRO A 100 -16.70 2.28 -4.60
CA PRO A 100 -17.11 1.15 -3.75
C PRO A 100 -18.05 0.20 -4.48
N GLY A 101 -17.70 -1.08 -4.44
CA GLY A 101 -18.55 -2.11 -5.03
C GLY A 101 -18.54 -2.21 -6.54
N ASP A 102 -17.74 -1.43 -7.22
CA ASP A 102 -17.72 -1.46 -8.69
C ASP A 102 -16.89 -2.65 -9.16
N PRO A 103 -17.46 -3.57 -9.94
CA PRO A 103 -16.69 -4.74 -10.39
C PRO A 103 -15.58 -4.41 -11.39
N ARG A 104 -15.54 -3.17 -11.88
CA ARG A 104 -14.47 -2.77 -12.80
C ARG A 104 -13.26 -2.23 -12.08
N ASN A 105 -13.28 -2.14 -10.76
CA ASN A 105 -12.15 -1.63 -10.02
C ASN A 105 -10.90 -2.44 -10.30
N LEU A 106 -9.79 -1.76 -10.49
CA LEU A 106 -8.48 -2.41 -10.55
C LEU A 106 -7.85 -2.45 -9.16
N TYR A 107 -8.21 -1.50 -8.31
CA TYR A 107 -7.79 -1.45 -6.93
C TYR A 107 -9.02 -1.41 -6.04
N GLU A 108 -8.87 -1.98 -4.84
CA GLU A 108 -9.88 -1.82 -3.79
C GLU A 108 -9.22 -1.08 -2.65
N ARG A 109 -9.93 -0.13 -2.07
CA ARG A 109 -9.43 0.60 -0.92
C ARG A 109 -9.86 -0.16 0.33
N VAL A 110 -8.92 -0.66 1.07
CA VAL A 110 -9.21 -1.47 2.25
C VAL A 110 -8.46 -0.92 3.46
N GLU A 111 -8.96 -1.24 4.63
CA GLU A 111 -8.34 -0.82 5.87
C GLU A 111 -7.44 -1.96 6.35
N ARG A 112 -6.15 -1.67 6.54
CA ARG A 112 -5.20 -2.70 6.96
C ARG A 112 -4.22 -2.12 7.96
N GLU A 113 -3.58 -2.99 8.72
CA GLU A 113 -2.53 -2.58 9.62
C GLU A 113 -1.21 -2.56 8.88
N VAL A 114 -0.47 -1.49 9.05
CA VAL A 114 0.89 -1.39 8.51
C VAL A 114 1.82 -1.11 9.67
N VAL A 115 3.09 -1.42 9.51
CA VAL A 115 4.06 -1.27 10.58
C VAL A 115 4.97 -0.09 10.26
N ARG A 116 5.03 0.86 11.17
CA ARG A 116 5.91 2.02 11.01
C ARG A 116 7.35 1.58 11.26
N VAL A 117 8.24 1.88 10.33
CA VAL A 117 9.59 1.36 10.38
C VAL A 117 10.37 1.92 11.57
N ALA A 118 10.18 3.20 11.88
CA ALA A 118 11.00 3.85 12.89
C ALA A 118 10.83 3.23 14.28
N ASP A 119 9.63 2.79 14.63
CA ASP A 119 9.40 2.31 15.99
C ASP A 119 8.67 0.98 16.04
N GLY A 120 8.35 0.38 14.91
CA GLY A 120 7.67 -0.90 14.88
C GLY A 120 6.22 -0.88 15.30
N VAL A 121 5.62 0.30 15.39
CA VAL A 121 4.24 0.42 15.83
C VAL A 121 3.29 0.07 14.70
N ALA A 122 2.29 -0.73 14.98
CA ALA A 122 1.25 -1.06 14.00
C ALA A 122 0.21 0.05 13.97
N VAL A 123 -0.14 0.50 12.78
CA VAL A 123 -1.08 1.59 12.59
C VAL A 123 -2.07 1.16 11.52
N ARG A 124 -3.35 1.41 11.77
CA ARG A 124 -4.35 1.11 10.75
C ARG A 124 -4.36 2.22 9.72
N ALA A 125 -4.49 1.84 8.46
CA ALA A 125 -4.40 2.77 7.36
C ALA A 125 -5.25 2.30 6.19
N TRP A 126 -5.59 3.24 5.32
CA TRP A 126 -6.19 2.89 4.04
C TRP A 126 -5.09 2.43 3.10
N VAL A 127 -5.36 1.34 2.38
CA VAL A 127 -4.42 0.81 1.40
C VAL A 127 -5.20 0.48 0.13
N TYR A 128 -4.67 0.86 -1.01
CA TYR A 128 -5.27 0.46 -2.29
C TYR A 128 -4.57 -0.82 -2.73
N VAL A 129 -5.28 -1.95 -2.65
CA VAL A 129 -4.70 -3.24 -3.04
C VAL A 129 -5.32 -3.68 -4.36
N ALA A 130 -4.68 -4.62 -5.04
CA ALA A 130 -5.22 -5.14 -6.29
C ALA A 130 -6.59 -5.73 -6.07
N ALA A 131 -7.54 -5.40 -6.94
CA ALA A 131 -8.86 -5.99 -6.88
C ALA A 131 -8.76 -7.49 -7.17
N PRO A 132 -9.75 -8.30 -6.73
CA PRO A 132 -9.64 -9.75 -6.83
C PRO A 132 -9.29 -10.28 -8.20
N THR A 133 -9.89 -9.75 -9.27
CA THR A 133 -9.60 -10.25 -10.61
C THR A 133 -8.19 -9.89 -11.03
N VAL A 134 -7.71 -8.72 -10.67
CA VAL A 134 -6.34 -8.32 -10.96
C VAL A 134 -5.37 -9.16 -10.17
N ALA A 135 -5.67 -9.38 -8.89
CA ALA A 135 -4.81 -10.18 -8.03
C ALA A 135 -4.65 -11.60 -8.58
N MET A 136 -5.75 -12.18 -9.04
CA MET A 136 -5.69 -13.53 -9.59
C MET A 136 -4.79 -13.58 -10.81
N ARG A 137 -4.93 -12.61 -11.70
CA ARG A 137 -4.10 -12.56 -12.89
C ARG A 137 -2.63 -12.37 -12.55
N LEU A 138 -2.34 -11.51 -11.59
CA LEU A 138 -0.96 -11.24 -11.21
C LEU A 138 -0.32 -12.45 -10.54
N ARG A 139 -1.06 -13.18 -9.71
CA ARG A 139 -0.50 -14.38 -9.10
C ARG A 139 -0.14 -15.41 -10.16
N ALA A 140 -0.92 -15.47 -11.23
CA ALA A 140 -0.68 -16.46 -12.29
C ALA A 140 0.43 -16.02 -13.24
N ARG A 141 0.51 -14.74 -13.56
CA ARG A 141 1.42 -14.30 -14.62
C ARG A 141 2.19 -13.04 -14.29
N GLY A 142 1.98 -12.44 -13.14
CA GLY A 142 2.61 -11.17 -12.83
C GLY A 142 4.08 -11.32 -12.54
N ARG A 143 4.74 -10.18 -12.42
CA ARG A 143 6.16 -10.12 -12.12
C ARG A 143 6.33 -9.47 -10.76
N PRO A 144 6.64 -10.24 -9.73
CA PRO A 144 6.85 -9.68 -8.40
C PRO A 144 8.08 -8.78 -8.40
N ILE A 145 7.99 -7.72 -7.61
CA ILE A 145 9.12 -6.83 -7.43
C ILE A 145 9.87 -7.31 -6.20
N GLU A 146 11.09 -7.81 -6.43
CA GLU A 146 11.87 -8.33 -5.36
C GLU A 146 12.14 -7.25 -4.35
N GLY A 147 12.06 -7.56 -3.08
CA GLY A 147 12.25 -6.57 -2.03
C GLY A 147 11.02 -5.74 -1.70
N GLY A 148 9.99 -5.79 -2.54
CA GLY A 148 8.75 -5.10 -2.25
C GLY A 148 8.83 -3.59 -2.25
N ASP A 149 9.79 -3.02 -2.94
CA ASP A 149 10.03 -1.57 -2.92
C ASP A 149 9.98 -1.04 -4.35
N TRP A 150 8.93 -0.26 -4.64
CA TRP A 150 8.74 0.29 -5.97
C TRP A 150 9.90 1.20 -6.39
N LEU A 151 10.47 1.93 -5.45
CA LEU A 151 11.51 2.89 -5.79
C LEU A 151 12.84 2.25 -6.15
N THR A 152 13.05 1.02 -5.72
CA THR A 152 14.31 0.34 -6.01
C THR A 152 14.14 -0.80 -7.00
N ARG A 153 13.00 -0.85 -7.68
CA ARG A 153 12.75 -1.92 -8.64
C ARG A 153 13.68 -1.82 -9.82
N ARG A 154 13.87 -2.94 -10.50
CA ARG A 154 14.73 -2.95 -11.64
C ARG A 154 14.03 -3.29 -12.93
#